data_5afd0ed73a0e4881fabbe5d70282af03
#
_entry.id   5afd0ed73a0e4881fabbe5d70282af03
#
_cell.length_a   1.000
_cell.length_b   1.000
_cell.length_c   1.000
_cell.angle_alpha   90.00
_cell.angle_beta   90.00
_cell.angle_gamma   90.00
#
_symmetry.space_group_name_H-M   'P 1'
#
loop_
_entity.id
_entity.type
_entity.pdbx_description
1 polymer ?
#
loop_
_entity_poly.entity_id
_entity_poly.type
_entity_poly.pdbx_seq_one_letter_code
_entity_poly.pdbx_strand_id
1 'polypeptide(L)'
;MKNNLIFLLIIIKISLLFCFSNVPRLTNRELAKMEKNKQKVGLIYVDLKNITHRFFMEEFSKFLMFKPLEKYNFGYLDIENDQQLLKFFSIKNKQDSGIIFYNFANKNYYVGESINHIEEVKDIFEQIKSGKLNWSSNSIIEKIFFLVTGKRYGKDAHIMFSFGLCLISIIVYMGVNYKLRREEREILEKRLKTK
;
A
#
# COMPACT_ATOMS: atom_id res chain seq x y z
N MET A 1 53.25 5.57 -17.18
CA MET A 1 52.43 5.91 -15.98
C MET A 1 51.05 6.49 -16.33
N LYS A 2 50.87 7.38 -17.31
CA LYS A 2 49.53 7.94 -17.68
C LYS A 2 48.49 6.90 -18.07
N ASN A 3 48.88 5.86 -18.84
CA ASN A 3 47.92 4.83 -19.30
C ASN A 3 47.35 3.96 -18.18
N ASN A 4 48.12 3.69 -17.11
CA ASN A 4 47.65 2.92 -15.97
C ASN A 4 46.63 3.69 -15.13
N LEU A 5 46.77 5.01 -15.05
CA LEU A 5 45.79 5.87 -14.35
C LEU A 5 44.43 5.92 -15.06
N ILE A 6 44.47 5.99 -16.41
CA ILE A 6 43.26 5.98 -17.23
C ILE A 6 42.56 4.63 -17.11
N PHE A 7 43.31 3.54 -17.13
CA PHE A 7 42.76 2.18 -16.96
C PHE A 7 42.16 1.97 -15.59
N LEU A 8 42.80 2.47 -14.53
CA LEU A 8 42.29 2.46 -13.17
C LEU A 8 41.00 3.27 -13.03
N LEU A 9 40.93 4.47 -13.64
CA LEU A 9 39.73 5.30 -13.65
C LEU A 9 38.55 4.63 -14.42
N ILE A 10 38.85 3.92 -15.51
CA ILE A 10 37.87 3.15 -16.27
C ILE A 10 37.34 1.97 -15.43
N ILE A 11 38.23 1.23 -14.75
CA ILE A 11 37.85 0.13 -13.87
C ILE A 11 36.99 0.65 -12.69
N ILE A 12 37.40 1.76 -12.07
CA ILE A 12 36.61 2.39 -10.99
C ILE A 12 35.26 2.84 -11.52
N LYS A 13 35.18 3.41 -12.70
CA LYS A 13 33.95 3.86 -13.33
C LYS A 13 33.04 2.68 -13.71
N ILE A 14 33.60 1.58 -14.21
CA ILE A 14 32.90 0.34 -14.52
C ILE A 14 32.45 -0.34 -13.20
N SER A 15 33.30 -0.42 -12.18
CA SER A 15 32.93 -0.97 -10.87
C SER A 15 31.83 -0.15 -10.20
N LEU A 16 31.88 1.18 -10.30
CA LEU A 16 30.80 2.06 -9.86
C LEU A 16 29.53 1.83 -10.67
N LEU A 17 29.60 1.67 -11.99
CA LEU A 17 28.44 1.35 -12.83
C LEU A 17 27.83 -0.02 -12.47
N PHE A 18 28.65 -1.03 -12.18
CA PHE A 18 28.16 -2.34 -11.71
C PHE A 18 27.64 -2.34 -10.27
N CYS A 19 28.11 -1.45 -9.41
CA CYS A 19 27.55 -1.24 -8.07
C CYS A 19 26.20 -0.51 -8.07
N PHE A 20 25.84 0.17 -9.16
CA PHE A 20 24.67 1.04 -9.23
C PHE A 20 23.35 0.35 -9.58
N SER A 21 23.34 -0.97 -9.77
CA SER A 21 22.09 -1.66 -10.20
C SER A 21 21.56 -2.69 -9.18
N ASN A 22 21.67 -2.43 -7.89
CA ASN A 22 21.44 -3.47 -6.88
C ASN A 22 20.13 -3.37 -6.11
N VAL A 23 19.12 -2.68 -6.63
CA VAL A 23 17.75 -2.94 -6.17
C VAL A 23 17.20 -4.11 -7.00
N PRO A 24 17.00 -5.30 -6.40
CA PRO A 24 16.55 -6.46 -7.16
C PRO A 24 15.10 -6.27 -7.61
N ARG A 25 14.77 -6.79 -8.79
CA ARG A 25 13.37 -6.97 -9.18
C ARG A 25 12.77 -8.06 -8.30
N LEU A 26 11.67 -7.75 -7.61
CA LEU A 26 10.99 -8.73 -6.77
C LEU A 26 9.89 -9.44 -7.54
N THR A 27 10.02 -10.75 -7.58
CA THR A 27 9.04 -11.65 -8.21
C THR A 27 7.97 -12.07 -7.19
N ASN A 28 6.83 -12.57 -7.68
CA ASN A 28 5.78 -13.18 -6.83
C ASN A 28 6.34 -14.26 -5.89
N ARG A 29 7.34 -15.04 -6.34
CA ARG A 29 7.95 -16.10 -5.54
C ARG A 29 8.77 -15.54 -4.37
N GLU A 30 9.47 -14.45 -4.58
CA GLU A 30 10.26 -13.79 -3.53
C GLU A 30 9.35 -13.12 -2.51
N LEU A 31 8.30 -12.42 -2.97
CA LEU A 31 7.29 -11.85 -2.09
C LEU A 31 6.60 -12.92 -1.25
N ALA A 32 6.26 -14.08 -1.81
CA ALA A 32 5.68 -15.18 -1.06
C ALA A 32 6.65 -15.73 0.02
N LYS A 33 7.96 -15.78 -0.25
CA LYS A 33 8.97 -16.13 0.78
C LYS A 33 9.04 -15.08 1.90
N MET A 34 8.98 -13.78 1.54
CA MET A 34 9.00 -12.69 2.50
C MET A 34 7.74 -12.68 3.36
N GLU A 35 6.58 -13.02 2.78
CA GLU A 35 5.32 -13.20 3.51
C GLU A 35 5.42 -14.34 4.52
N LYS A 36 5.91 -15.51 4.10
CA LYS A 36 6.14 -16.67 5.00
C LYS A 36 7.05 -16.31 6.18
N ASN A 37 8.05 -15.48 5.93
CA ASN A 37 9.02 -15.04 6.93
C ASN A 37 8.58 -13.79 7.70
N LYS A 38 7.37 -13.27 7.45
CA LYS A 38 6.80 -12.08 8.10
C LYS A 38 7.71 -10.83 8.00
N GLN A 39 8.41 -10.70 6.88
CA GLN A 39 9.37 -9.63 6.66
C GLN A 39 8.70 -8.29 6.32
N LYS A 40 9.48 -7.21 6.39
CA LYS A 40 9.08 -5.89 5.91
C LYS A 40 9.72 -5.64 4.56
N VAL A 41 8.95 -5.06 3.65
CA VAL A 41 9.38 -4.83 2.27
C VAL A 41 9.14 -3.37 1.89
N GLY A 42 10.12 -2.78 1.22
CA GLY A 42 10.01 -1.49 0.55
C GLY A 42 10.13 -1.72 -0.96
N LEU A 43 9.13 -1.35 -1.72
CA LEU A 43 9.07 -1.53 -3.16
C LEU A 43 8.95 -0.18 -3.85
N ILE A 44 9.76 0.07 -4.86
CA ILE A 44 9.44 1.11 -5.83
C ILE A 44 8.74 0.47 -7.03
N TYR A 45 7.79 1.16 -7.62
CA TYR A 45 7.21 0.76 -8.90
C TYR A 45 7.54 1.81 -9.95
N VAL A 46 8.07 1.34 -11.08
CA VAL A 46 8.64 2.18 -12.13
C VAL A 46 8.33 1.61 -13.52
N ASP A 47 8.16 2.48 -14.48
CA ASP A 47 8.17 2.10 -15.89
C ASP A 47 9.61 2.21 -16.42
N LEU A 48 10.24 1.08 -16.71
CA LEU A 48 11.62 1.04 -17.18
C LEU A 48 11.83 1.65 -18.58
N LYS A 49 10.76 1.89 -19.33
CA LYS A 49 10.82 2.60 -20.61
C LYS A 49 10.87 4.12 -20.42
N ASN A 50 10.34 4.61 -19.30
CA ASN A 50 10.37 6.02 -18.97
C ASN A 50 11.74 6.43 -18.43
N ILE A 51 12.38 7.39 -19.07
CA ILE A 51 13.72 7.86 -18.70
C ILE A 51 13.75 8.50 -17.30
N THR A 52 12.70 9.23 -16.93
CA THR A 52 12.58 9.87 -15.62
C THR A 52 12.50 8.82 -14.51
N HIS A 53 11.74 7.73 -14.72
CA HIS A 53 11.63 6.63 -13.76
C HIS A 53 12.94 5.86 -13.61
N ARG A 54 13.73 5.75 -14.68
CA ARG A 54 15.09 5.16 -14.58
C ARG A 54 16.02 6.01 -13.74
N PHE A 55 16.00 7.33 -13.93
CA PHE A 55 16.80 8.24 -13.09
C PHE A 55 16.36 8.15 -11.63
N PHE A 56 15.07 8.15 -11.36
CA PHE A 56 14.55 7.97 -10.01
C PHE A 56 15.01 6.66 -9.37
N MET A 57 14.99 5.55 -10.12
CA MET A 57 15.47 4.25 -9.65
C MET A 57 16.97 4.26 -9.33
N GLU A 58 17.78 4.95 -10.14
CA GLU A 58 19.21 5.11 -9.87
C GLU A 58 19.47 5.92 -8.59
N GLU A 59 18.79 7.04 -8.41
CA GLU A 59 18.87 7.84 -7.19
C GLU A 59 18.43 7.07 -5.96
N PHE A 60 17.34 6.32 -6.08
CA PHE A 60 16.86 5.44 -5.02
C PHE A 60 17.88 4.35 -4.67
N SER A 61 18.52 3.74 -5.67
CA SER A 61 19.57 2.75 -5.45
C SER A 61 20.76 3.34 -4.70
N LYS A 62 21.20 4.54 -5.09
CA LYS A 62 22.27 5.28 -4.38
C LYS A 62 21.86 5.57 -2.93
N PHE A 63 20.62 6.02 -2.72
CA PHE A 63 20.11 6.32 -1.39
C PHE A 63 20.08 5.08 -0.49
N LEU A 64 19.69 3.91 -1.00
CA LEU A 64 19.68 2.66 -0.25
C LEU A 64 21.06 2.16 0.19
N MET A 65 22.14 2.57 -0.48
CA MET A 65 23.50 2.22 -0.06
C MET A 65 23.83 2.72 1.36
N PHE A 66 23.17 3.78 1.82
CA PHE A 66 23.29 4.28 3.18
C PHE A 66 22.43 3.53 4.20
N LYS A 67 21.75 2.45 3.78
CA LYS A 67 20.87 1.58 4.62
C LYS A 67 19.96 2.35 5.57
N PRO A 68 19.16 3.27 5.07
CA PRO A 68 18.37 4.16 5.93
C PRO A 68 17.30 3.41 6.73
N LEU A 69 16.90 2.19 6.32
CA LEU A 69 15.90 1.33 6.98
C LEU A 69 16.36 -0.13 6.96
N GLU A 70 17.23 -0.52 7.91
CA GLU A 70 17.86 -1.85 7.96
C GLU A 70 16.87 -3.02 8.07
N LYS A 71 15.66 -2.78 8.60
CA LYS A 71 14.63 -3.82 8.81
C LYS A 71 13.79 -4.11 7.56
N TYR A 72 14.07 -3.42 6.44
CA TYR A 72 13.31 -3.55 5.21
C TYR A 72 14.13 -4.23 4.12
N ASN A 73 13.51 -5.15 3.40
CA ASN A 73 14.04 -5.66 2.14
C ASN A 73 13.54 -4.80 1.00
N PHE A 74 14.44 -4.25 0.22
CA PHE A 74 14.09 -3.35 -0.87
C PHE A 74 14.13 -4.05 -2.22
N GLY A 75 13.21 -3.65 -3.09
CA GLY A 75 13.14 -4.12 -4.45
C GLY A 75 12.32 -3.19 -5.34
N TYR A 76 12.22 -3.54 -6.63
CA TYR A 76 11.36 -2.81 -7.54
C TYR A 76 10.35 -3.71 -8.25
N LEU A 77 9.26 -3.09 -8.71
CA LEU A 77 8.25 -3.67 -9.58
C LEU A 77 8.24 -2.90 -10.89
N ASP A 78 8.19 -3.63 -11.99
CA ASP A 78 8.03 -3.05 -13.32
C ASP A 78 6.55 -2.86 -13.63
N ILE A 79 6.15 -1.63 -13.92
CA ILE A 79 4.74 -1.27 -14.18
C ILE A 79 4.13 -2.09 -15.31
N GLU A 80 4.90 -2.40 -16.35
CA GLU A 80 4.38 -3.21 -17.47
C GLU A 80 4.22 -4.69 -17.11
N ASN A 81 5.20 -5.25 -16.44
CA ASN A 81 5.31 -6.70 -16.25
C ASN A 81 4.66 -7.19 -14.95
N ASP A 82 4.55 -6.34 -13.92
CA ASP A 82 4.10 -6.73 -12.58
C ASP A 82 2.67 -6.23 -12.26
N GLN A 83 1.81 -6.13 -13.28
CA GLN A 83 0.46 -5.57 -13.16
C GLN A 83 -0.42 -6.24 -12.09
N GLN A 84 -0.24 -7.55 -11.84
CA GLN A 84 -1.01 -8.26 -10.81
C GLN A 84 -0.64 -7.77 -9.40
N LEU A 85 0.66 -7.53 -9.15
CA LEU A 85 1.15 -7.00 -7.89
C LEU A 85 0.70 -5.55 -7.69
N LEU A 86 0.73 -4.74 -8.74
CA LEU A 86 0.25 -3.36 -8.68
C LEU A 86 -1.26 -3.30 -8.36
N LYS A 87 -2.05 -4.21 -8.92
CA LYS A 87 -3.48 -4.36 -8.56
C LYS A 87 -3.66 -4.78 -7.10
N PHE A 88 -2.83 -5.70 -6.59
CA PHE A 88 -2.86 -6.11 -5.19
C PHE A 88 -2.66 -4.92 -4.25
N PHE A 89 -1.76 -4.00 -4.58
CA PHE A 89 -1.52 -2.76 -3.83
C PHE A 89 -2.51 -1.64 -4.20
N SER A 90 -3.50 -1.90 -5.05
CA SER A 90 -4.52 -0.92 -5.49
C SER A 90 -3.95 0.32 -6.16
N ILE A 91 -2.82 0.19 -6.86
CA ILE A 91 -2.21 1.28 -7.62
C ILE A 91 -3.05 1.52 -8.88
N LYS A 92 -3.62 2.72 -8.97
CA LYS A 92 -4.52 3.11 -10.07
C LYS A 92 -3.75 3.83 -11.18
N ASN A 93 -2.87 4.73 -10.79
CA ASN A 93 -2.09 5.48 -11.75
C ASN A 93 -0.84 4.69 -12.14
N LYS A 94 -0.83 4.20 -13.38
CA LYS A 94 0.28 3.42 -13.93
C LYS A 94 1.25 4.28 -14.75
N GLN A 95 1.00 5.59 -14.85
CA GLN A 95 1.85 6.50 -15.59
C GLN A 95 2.96 7.09 -14.71
N ASP A 96 2.74 7.11 -13.40
CA ASP A 96 3.67 7.66 -12.42
C ASP A 96 4.42 6.55 -11.68
N SER A 97 5.63 6.86 -11.26
CA SER A 97 6.38 6.03 -10.31
C SER A 97 5.87 6.25 -8.88
N GLY A 98 6.29 5.39 -7.98
CA GLY A 98 5.96 5.54 -6.56
C GLY A 98 6.61 4.50 -5.68
N ILE A 99 6.24 4.52 -4.40
CA ILE A 99 6.82 3.66 -3.39
C ILE A 99 5.74 2.93 -2.59
N ILE A 100 6.02 1.68 -2.25
CA ILE A 100 5.16 0.85 -1.41
C ILE A 100 5.97 0.36 -0.24
N PHE A 101 5.47 0.53 0.97
CA PHE A 101 5.97 -0.16 2.15
C PHE A 101 4.93 -1.17 2.62
N TYR A 102 5.36 -2.41 2.83
CA TYR A 102 4.49 -3.47 3.29
C TYR A 102 5.13 -4.22 4.47
N ASN A 103 4.36 -4.44 5.52
CA ASN A 103 4.75 -5.24 6.67
C ASN A 103 3.90 -6.51 6.71
N PHE A 104 4.50 -7.64 6.33
CA PHE A 104 3.81 -8.92 6.29
C PHE A 104 3.42 -9.46 7.67
N ALA A 105 4.05 -9.00 8.75
CA ALA A 105 3.73 -9.46 10.10
C ALA A 105 2.34 -9.00 10.58
N ASN A 106 1.99 -7.74 10.31
CA ASN A 106 0.72 -7.14 10.73
C ASN A 106 -0.18 -6.75 9.55
N LYS A 107 0.25 -7.06 8.31
CA LYS A 107 -0.47 -6.75 7.06
C LYS A 107 -0.73 -5.25 6.84
N ASN A 108 0.06 -4.40 7.45
CA ASN A 108 -0.02 -2.97 7.24
C ASN A 108 0.80 -2.57 6.01
N TYR A 109 0.29 -1.62 5.26
CA TYR A 109 0.98 -1.10 4.09
C TYR A 109 0.82 0.41 3.96
N TYR A 110 1.74 1.00 3.21
CA TYR A 110 1.70 2.39 2.77
C TYR A 110 1.97 2.43 1.28
N VAL A 111 1.26 3.27 0.55
CA VAL A 111 1.52 3.52 -0.87
C VAL A 111 1.62 5.02 -1.07
N GLY A 112 2.79 5.46 -1.52
CA GLY A 112 3.03 6.79 -2.05
C GLY A 112 2.93 6.73 -3.57
N GLU A 113 1.93 7.40 -4.14
CA GLU A 113 1.73 7.52 -5.59
C GLU A 113 2.39 8.81 -6.10
N SER A 114 2.78 8.82 -7.36
CA SER A 114 3.38 9.99 -8.04
C SER A 114 4.64 10.52 -7.37
N ILE A 115 5.48 9.61 -6.86
CA ILE A 115 6.78 9.96 -6.27
C ILE A 115 7.84 9.84 -7.34
N ASN A 116 8.42 10.99 -7.71
CA ASN A 116 9.40 11.08 -8.78
C ASN A 116 10.76 11.64 -8.29
N HIS A 117 10.82 12.10 -7.04
CA HIS A 117 12.02 12.70 -6.46
C HIS A 117 12.46 11.97 -5.20
N ILE A 118 13.77 11.86 -5.03
CA ILE A 118 14.36 11.15 -3.89
C ILE A 118 14.10 11.85 -2.55
N GLU A 119 13.89 13.15 -2.56
CA GLU A 119 13.56 13.95 -1.38
C GLU A 119 12.25 13.49 -0.75
N GLU A 120 11.23 13.22 -1.56
CA GLU A 120 9.94 12.70 -1.08
C GLU A 120 10.10 11.32 -0.42
N VAL A 121 10.99 10.49 -0.97
CA VAL A 121 11.34 9.19 -0.37
C VAL A 121 12.02 9.38 0.98
N LYS A 122 12.95 10.34 1.10
CA LYS A 122 13.62 10.65 2.37
C LYS A 122 12.62 11.06 3.44
N ASP A 123 11.66 11.91 3.10
CA ASP A 123 10.60 12.34 4.01
C ASP A 123 9.75 11.17 4.49
N ILE A 124 9.40 10.24 3.59
CA ILE A 124 8.68 9.03 3.95
C ILE A 124 9.51 8.15 4.90
N PHE A 125 10.81 8.00 4.64
CA PHE A 125 11.71 7.23 5.51
C PHE A 125 11.82 7.84 6.91
N GLU A 126 11.88 9.15 7.03
CA GLU A 126 11.87 9.85 8.33
C GLU A 126 10.51 9.68 9.05
N GLN A 127 9.40 9.69 8.32
CA GLN A 127 8.09 9.37 8.88
C GLN A 127 8.00 7.92 9.38
N ILE A 128 8.61 6.96 8.68
CA ILE A 128 8.69 5.56 9.14
C ILE A 128 9.53 5.47 10.41
N LYS A 129 10.71 6.10 10.47
CA LYS A 129 11.59 6.10 11.64
C LYS A 129 10.93 6.72 12.87
N SER A 130 10.25 7.85 12.67
CA SER A 130 9.55 8.55 13.74
C SER A 130 8.21 7.94 14.14
N GLY A 131 7.76 6.88 13.44
CA GLY A 131 6.46 6.25 13.68
C GLY A 131 5.24 7.10 13.29
N LYS A 132 5.45 8.17 12.52
CA LYS A 132 4.39 9.10 12.10
C LYS A 132 3.69 8.70 10.79
N LEU A 133 4.21 7.70 10.09
CA LEU A 133 3.64 7.26 8.82
C LEU A 133 2.22 6.71 9.03
N ASN A 134 1.28 7.18 8.24
CA ASN A 134 -0.09 6.66 8.23
C ASN A 134 -0.14 5.32 7.49
N TRP A 135 -0.19 4.23 8.24
CA TRP A 135 -0.31 2.89 7.70
C TRP A 135 -1.76 2.56 7.40
N SER A 136 -2.03 2.01 6.23
CA SER A 136 -3.29 1.35 5.90
C SER A 136 -3.22 -0.12 6.32
N SER A 137 -4.32 -0.70 6.80
CA SER A 137 -4.36 -2.11 7.16
C SER A 137 -5.11 -2.91 6.09
N ASN A 138 -4.60 -4.10 5.77
CA ASN A 138 -5.24 -4.99 4.79
C ASN A 138 -6.28 -5.89 5.47
N SER A 139 -7.17 -5.28 6.27
CA SER A 139 -8.24 -5.99 6.98
C SER A 139 -9.39 -6.37 6.04
N ILE A 140 -10.22 -7.34 6.44
CA ILE A 140 -11.44 -7.71 5.70
C ILE A 140 -12.36 -6.50 5.54
N ILE A 141 -12.44 -5.66 6.56
CA ILE A 141 -13.24 -4.42 6.58
C ILE A 141 -12.75 -3.46 5.50
N GLU A 142 -11.44 -3.32 5.34
CA GLU A 142 -10.82 -2.48 4.32
C GLU A 142 -11.11 -2.98 2.90
N LYS A 143 -11.08 -4.30 2.68
CA LYS A 143 -11.45 -4.91 1.41
C LYS A 143 -12.92 -4.66 1.07
N ILE A 144 -13.83 -4.81 2.04
CA ILE A 144 -15.25 -4.53 1.87
C ILE A 144 -15.46 -3.04 1.60
N PHE A 145 -14.80 -2.16 2.37
CA PHE A 145 -14.90 -0.73 2.17
C PHE A 145 -14.41 -0.30 0.79
N PHE A 146 -13.27 -0.85 0.33
CA PHE A 146 -12.74 -0.59 -1.00
C PHE A 146 -13.68 -1.08 -2.12
N LEU A 147 -14.26 -2.28 -1.95
CA LEU A 147 -15.25 -2.83 -2.89
C LEU A 147 -16.48 -1.93 -3.04
N VAL A 148 -16.94 -1.36 -1.92
CA VAL A 148 -18.16 -0.52 -1.89
C VAL A 148 -17.90 0.90 -2.35
N THR A 149 -16.76 1.50 -1.97
CA THR A 149 -16.52 2.94 -2.17
C THR A 149 -15.50 3.25 -3.25
N GLY A 150 -14.72 2.27 -3.69
CA GLY A 150 -13.59 2.46 -4.59
C GLY A 150 -12.43 3.29 -4.00
N LYS A 151 -12.49 3.62 -2.69
CA LYS A 151 -11.49 4.42 -1.98
C LYS A 151 -10.74 3.59 -0.95
N ARG A 152 -9.49 3.97 -0.67
CA ARG A 152 -8.72 3.34 0.41
C ARG A 152 -9.28 3.72 1.77
N TYR A 153 -9.15 2.75 2.69
CA TYR A 153 -9.58 2.92 4.06
C TYR A 153 -8.57 3.78 4.83
N GLY A 154 -8.94 5.01 5.17
CA GLY A 154 -8.16 5.92 6.01
C GLY A 154 -8.81 6.11 7.39
N LYS A 155 -8.20 6.92 8.27
CA LYS A 155 -8.78 7.23 9.60
C LYS A 155 -10.22 7.74 9.52
N ASP A 156 -10.51 8.55 8.51
CA ASP A 156 -11.86 9.12 8.31
C ASP A 156 -12.87 8.07 7.85
N ALA A 157 -12.41 7.03 7.16
CA ALA A 157 -13.26 5.94 6.72
C ALA A 157 -13.74 5.04 7.87
N HIS A 158 -12.96 4.89 8.97
CA HIS A 158 -13.43 4.22 10.20
C HIS A 158 -14.65 4.92 10.77
N ILE A 159 -14.62 6.25 10.83
CA ILE A 159 -15.72 7.06 11.35
C ILE A 159 -16.95 6.89 10.46
N MET A 160 -16.79 7.00 9.14
CA MET A 160 -17.90 6.85 8.19
C MET A 160 -18.49 5.44 8.19
N PHE A 161 -17.66 4.40 8.30
CA PHE A 161 -18.13 3.01 8.36
C PHE A 161 -18.87 2.72 9.67
N SER A 162 -18.35 3.19 10.80
CA SER A 162 -19.02 3.09 12.10
C SER A 162 -20.35 3.84 12.10
N PHE A 163 -20.40 5.02 11.50
CA PHE A 163 -21.65 5.79 11.36
C PHE A 163 -22.65 5.06 10.45
N GLY A 164 -22.21 4.48 9.35
CA GLY A 164 -23.03 3.66 8.45
C GLY A 164 -23.63 2.44 9.15
N LEU A 165 -22.83 1.72 9.95
CA LEU A 165 -23.31 0.59 10.74
C LEU A 165 -24.34 1.01 11.80
N CYS A 166 -24.12 2.14 12.48
CA CYS A 166 -25.09 2.70 13.42
C CYS A 166 -26.41 3.04 12.72
N LEU A 167 -26.38 3.68 11.56
CA LEU A 167 -27.59 4.00 10.80
C LEU A 167 -28.34 2.74 10.37
N ILE A 168 -27.67 1.71 9.86
CA ILE A 168 -28.26 0.44 9.50
C ILE A 168 -28.93 -0.21 10.74
N SER A 169 -28.25 -0.20 11.88
CA SER A 169 -28.77 -0.75 13.13
C SER A 169 -30.03 -0.03 13.58
N ILE A 170 -30.07 1.31 13.46
CA ILE A 170 -31.25 2.13 13.77
C ILE A 170 -32.42 1.78 12.83
N ILE A 171 -32.15 1.66 11.52
CA ILE A 171 -33.18 1.33 10.53
C ILE A 171 -33.77 -0.05 10.81
N VAL A 172 -32.93 -1.05 11.08
CA VAL A 172 -33.37 -2.41 11.43
C VAL A 172 -34.18 -2.39 12.71
N TYR A 173 -33.73 -1.69 13.76
CA TYR A 173 -34.44 -1.54 15.01
C TYR A 173 -35.83 -0.90 14.82
N MET A 174 -35.89 0.20 14.04
CA MET A 174 -37.16 0.85 13.70
C MET A 174 -38.10 -0.07 12.93
N GLY A 175 -37.58 -0.83 11.96
CA GLY A 175 -38.35 -1.79 11.18
C GLY A 175 -38.93 -2.92 12.04
N VAL A 176 -38.13 -3.48 12.94
CA VAL A 176 -38.61 -4.52 13.89
C VAL A 176 -39.67 -3.96 14.84
N ASN A 177 -39.45 -2.78 15.43
CA ASN A 177 -40.42 -2.15 16.32
C ASN A 177 -41.74 -1.79 15.58
N TYR A 178 -41.66 -1.33 14.36
CA TYR A 178 -42.84 -1.06 13.54
C TYR A 178 -43.68 -2.34 13.32
N LYS A 179 -42.99 -3.45 12.97
CA LYS A 179 -43.65 -4.75 12.76
C LYS A 179 -44.33 -5.25 14.05
N LEU A 180 -43.62 -5.18 15.19
CA LEU A 180 -44.18 -5.60 16.48
C LEU A 180 -45.43 -4.77 16.87
N ARG A 181 -45.36 -3.45 16.72
CA ARG A 181 -46.52 -2.57 17.02
C ARG A 181 -47.72 -2.85 16.09
N ARG A 182 -47.48 -3.26 14.85
CA ARG A 182 -48.51 -3.63 13.92
C ARG A 182 -49.17 -4.94 14.35
N GLU A 183 -48.40 -5.94 14.70
CA GLU A 183 -48.89 -7.23 15.21
C GLU A 183 -49.70 -7.05 16.50
N GLU A 184 -49.25 -6.22 17.44
CA GLU A 184 -49.99 -5.89 18.66
C GLU A 184 -51.37 -5.24 18.35
N ARG A 185 -51.41 -4.32 17.39
CA ARG A 185 -52.69 -3.70 16.97
C ARG A 185 -53.64 -4.72 16.36
N GLU A 186 -53.15 -5.59 15.50
CA GLU A 186 -53.98 -6.66 14.88
C GLU A 186 -54.54 -7.63 15.94
N ILE A 187 -53.75 -7.96 16.96
CA ILE A 187 -54.22 -8.81 18.07
C ILE A 187 -55.30 -8.07 18.91
N LEU A 188 -55.09 -6.78 19.21
CA LEU A 188 -56.08 -5.96 19.93
C LEU A 188 -57.39 -5.84 19.16
N GLU A 189 -57.34 -5.59 17.85
CA GLU A 189 -58.52 -5.51 17.00
C GLU A 189 -59.29 -6.86 16.95
N LYS A 190 -58.58 -7.97 16.88
CA LYS A 190 -59.22 -9.31 16.94
C LYS A 190 -59.93 -9.54 18.29
N ARG A 191 -59.30 -9.14 19.40
CA ARG A 191 -59.92 -9.26 20.76
C ARG A 191 -61.14 -8.38 20.93
N LEU A 192 -61.18 -7.21 20.31
CA LEU A 192 -62.35 -6.32 20.36
C LEU A 192 -63.51 -6.82 19.51
N LYS A 193 -63.28 -7.56 18.45
CA LYS A 193 -64.30 -8.14 17.58
C LYS A 193 -64.93 -9.44 18.14
N THR A 194 -64.27 -10.05 19.13
CA THR A 194 -64.76 -11.30 19.78
C THR A 194 -65.47 -11.07 21.08
N LYS A 195 -65.68 -9.83 21.50
CA LYS A 195 -66.61 -9.42 22.57
C LYS A 195 -67.89 -8.86 21.98
#